data_edce43ea27a5653e2079de4649c59746
#
_entry.id   edce43ea27a5653e2079de4649c59746
#
_cell.length_a   1.000
_cell.length_b   1.000
_cell.length_c   1.000
_cell.angle_alpha   90.00
_cell.angle_beta   90.00
_cell.angle_gamma   90.00
#
_symmetry.space_group_name_H-M   'P 1'
#
loop_
_entity.id
_entity.type
_entity.pdbx_description
1 polymer ?
#
loop_
_entity_poly.entity_id
_entity_poly.type
_entity_poly.pdbx_seq_one_letter_code
_entity_poly.pdbx_strand_id
1 'polypeptide(L)'
;FIRATVYLLDAGQISSGGNDTTTTICLNDPVTTFRAFVLSSNGQEKQHFIVTDLDNRILALSGDAMINFRNLPGEYNRVWGATYIGNIQAKVGDLLFATTFADSCYSITKQAITIRKRNPEGGRLTLSDGSTDQLLCFTAGVPQIKIVSTTGTGGDNYVYLLTDRL
;
A
#
# COMPACT_ATOMS: atom_id res chain seq x y z
N PHE A 1 37.30 1.34 -34.93
CA PHE A 1 36.84 0.38 -33.92
C PHE A 1 35.49 0.82 -33.37
N ILE A 2 34.45 0.02 -33.56
CA ILE A 2 33.15 0.24 -32.90
C ILE A 2 33.20 -0.51 -31.56
N ARG A 3 33.06 0.20 -30.46
CA ARG A 3 33.00 -0.38 -29.13
C ARG A 3 31.52 -0.55 -28.76
N ALA A 4 31.03 -1.76 -28.68
CA ALA A 4 29.70 -2.08 -28.13
C ALA A 4 29.83 -2.35 -26.63
N THR A 5 29.07 -1.62 -25.83
CA THR A 5 28.95 -1.87 -24.40
C THR A 5 27.60 -2.57 -24.18
N VAL A 6 27.63 -3.78 -23.63
CA VAL A 6 26.43 -4.54 -23.30
C VAL A 6 26.15 -4.34 -21.83
N TYR A 7 24.97 -3.85 -21.50
CA TYR A 7 24.46 -3.76 -20.14
C TYR A 7 23.45 -4.90 -19.90
N LEU A 8 23.70 -5.68 -18.89
CA LEU A 8 22.74 -6.66 -18.41
C LEU A 8 22.02 -6.05 -17.20
N LEU A 9 20.81 -5.52 -17.42
CA LEU A 9 19.97 -4.98 -16.37
C LEU A 9 18.96 -6.04 -15.91
N ASP A 10 18.89 -6.26 -14.61
CA ASP A 10 17.84 -7.05 -13.98
C ASP A 10 17.28 -6.26 -12.80
N ALA A 11 15.99 -5.95 -12.83
CA ALA A 11 15.30 -5.27 -11.74
C ALA A 11 15.18 -6.14 -10.48
N GLY A 12 15.51 -7.44 -10.58
CA GLY A 12 15.47 -8.38 -9.46
C GLY A 12 14.07 -8.57 -8.90
N GLN A 13 13.97 -8.50 -7.57
CA GLN A 13 12.71 -8.66 -6.83
C GLN A 13 12.43 -7.41 -5.99
N ILE A 14 11.14 -7.19 -5.73
CA ILE A 14 10.67 -6.15 -4.82
C ILE A 14 10.05 -6.81 -3.58
N SER A 15 10.26 -6.24 -2.39
CA SER A 15 9.61 -6.66 -1.16
C SER A 15 9.18 -5.46 -0.30
N SER A 16 8.16 -5.67 0.53
CA SER A 16 7.67 -4.71 1.52
C SER A 16 8.14 -5.03 2.95
N GLY A 17 9.27 -5.73 3.07
CA GLY A 17 9.85 -6.12 4.36
C GLY A 17 9.62 -7.59 4.74
N GLY A 18 8.89 -8.36 3.93
CA GLY A 18 8.67 -9.81 4.01
C GLY A 18 8.72 -10.44 2.63
N ASN A 19 8.47 -11.74 2.55
CA ASN A 19 8.34 -12.45 1.26
C ASN A 19 6.92 -12.38 0.68
N ASP A 20 6.07 -11.51 1.21
CA ASP A 20 4.68 -11.41 0.84
C ASP A 20 4.49 -10.65 -0.48
N THR A 21 3.67 -11.19 -1.36
CA THR A 21 3.26 -10.55 -2.61
C THR A 21 2.07 -9.59 -2.43
N THR A 22 1.52 -9.54 -1.22
CA THR A 22 0.37 -8.67 -0.87
C THR A 22 0.60 -8.05 0.50
N THR A 23 0.41 -6.75 0.60
CA THR A 23 0.48 -5.98 1.85
C THR A 23 -0.80 -5.19 2.04
N THR A 24 -1.36 -5.23 3.25
CA THR A 24 -2.51 -4.39 3.63
C THR A 24 -2.02 -3.18 4.41
N ILE A 25 -2.49 -2.00 4.04
CA ILE A 25 -2.19 -0.73 4.71
C ILE A 25 -3.48 -0.05 5.16
N CYS A 26 -3.41 0.69 6.26
CA CYS A 26 -4.50 1.52 6.74
C CYS A 26 -4.36 2.93 6.17
N LEU A 27 -5.47 3.56 5.75
CA LEU A 27 -5.44 4.93 5.23
C LEU A 27 -5.09 5.98 6.30
N ASN A 28 -5.16 5.63 7.59
CA ASN A 28 -4.66 6.46 8.69
C ASN A 28 -3.13 6.47 8.74
N ASP A 29 -2.48 5.37 8.31
CA ASP A 29 -1.03 5.26 8.14
C ASP A 29 -0.73 4.69 6.74
N PRO A 30 -0.85 5.53 5.69
CA PRO A 30 -0.83 5.10 4.29
C PRO A 30 0.58 4.96 3.71
N VAL A 31 1.62 5.12 4.51
CA VAL A 31 3.01 5.09 4.05
C VAL A 31 3.59 3.69 4.20
N THR A 32 4.20 3.19 3.15
CA THR A 32 4.89 1.89 3.16
C THR A 32 6.27 2.02 2.54
N THR A 33 7.25 1.36 3.14
CA THR A 33 8.61 1.30 2.63
C THR A 33 8.83 0.02 1.85
N PHE A 34 9.41 0.14 0.67
CA PHE A 34 9.77 -0.97 -0.19
C PHE A 34 11.28 -1.14 -0.27
N ARG A 35 11.70 -2.36 -0.57
CA ARG A 35 13.09 -2.67 -0.90
C ARG A 35 13.11 -3.35 -2.26
N ALA A 36 13.95 -2.85 -3.16
CA ALA A 36 14.26 -3.51 -4.41
C ALA A 36 15.60 -4.23 -4.25
N PHE A 37 15.64 -5.50 -4.61
CA PHE A 37 16.86 -6.28 -4.68
C PHE A 37 17.30 -6.32 -6.15
N VAL A 38 18.32 -5.53 -6.48
CA VAL A 38 18.88 -5.49 -7.83
C VAL A 38 19.98 -6.52 -7.93
N LEU A 39 19.93 -7.31 -8.99
CA LEU A 39 20.92 -8.36 -9.29
C LEU A 39 22.06 -7.87 -10.19
N SER A 40 22.01 -6.65 -10.71
CA SER A 40 23.05 -6.09 -11.57
C SER A 40 23.87 -5.01 -10.87
N SER A 41 25.15 -4.92 -11.18
CA SER A 41 26.08 -4.08 -10.45
C SER A 41 27.16 -3.48 -11.36
N ASN A 42 26.79 -2.56 -12.23
CA ASN A 42 27.79 -1.74 -12.93
C ASN A 42 27.94 -0.34 -12.34
N GLY A 43 27.19 -0.03 -11.26
CA GLY A 43 27.28 1.23 -10.49
C GLY A 43 26.74 2.48 -11.18
N GLN A 44 26.10 2.32 -12.35
CA GLN A 44 25.46 3.42 -13.09
C GLN A 44 23.94 3.32 -13.12
N GLU A 45 23.42 2.24 -12.57
CA GLU A 45 21.98 1.96 -12.55
C GLU A 45 21.27 2.83 -11.52
N LYS A 46 20.13 3.35 -11.93
CA LYS A 46 19.18 4.05 -11.08
C LYS A 46 18.01 3.11 -10.76
N GLN A 47 17.41 3.30 -9.60
CA GLN A 47 16.22 2.56 -9.19
C GLN A 47 15.02 3.48 -9.11
N HIS A 48 13.86 2.96 -9.46
CA HIS A 48 12.57 3.63 -9.29
C HIS A 48 11.51 2.62 -8.88
N PHE A 49 10.51 3.10 -8.17
CA PHE A 49 9.29 2.37 -7.87
C PHE A 49 8.16 2.92 -8.72
N ILE A 50 7.38 2.02 -9.29
CA ILE A 50 6.25 2.34 -10.15
C ILE A 50 5.00 1.86 -9.46
N VAL A 51 4.05 2.73 -9.21
CA VAL A 51 2.74 2.37 -8.68
C VAL A 51 1.74 2.34 -9.81
N THR A 52 1.00 1.26 -9.94
CA THR A 52 -0.07 1.11 -10.94
C THR A 52 -1.40 0.72 -10.31
N ASP A 53 -2.48 0.90 -11.05
CA ASP A 53 -3.74 0.21 -10.80
C ASP A 53 -3.65 -1.28 -11.21
N LEU A 54 -4.80 -1.97 -11.15
CA LEU A 54 -4.88 -3.39 -11.54
C LEU A 54 -4.78 -3.60 -13.07
N ASP A 55 -5.01 -2.56 -13.87
CA ASP A 55 -4.88 -2.55 -15.32
C ASP A 55 -3.48 -2.15 -15.79
N ASN A 56 -2.52 -2.02 -14.84
CA ASN A 56 -1.16 -1.58 -15.07
C ASN A 56 -1.03 -0.14 -15.60
N ARG A 57 -2.01 0.73 -15.35
CA ARG A 57 -1.88 2.15 -15.61
C ARG A 57 -1.05 2.80 -14.50
N ILE A 58 -0.06 3.55 -14.86
CA ILE A 58 0.86 4.21 -13.92
C ILE A 58 0.10 5.30 -13.16
N LEU A 59 0.10 5.18 -11.84
CA LEU A 59 -0.51 6.14 -10.91
C LEU A 59 0.53 7.05 -10.26
N ALA A 60 1.74 6.51 -10.03
CA ALA A 60 2.86 7.27 -9.47
C ALA A 60 4.20 6.66 -9.86
N LEU A 61 5.22 7.50 -9.91
CA LEU A 61 6.62 7.16 -10.08
C LEU A 61 7.40 7.74 -8.90
N SER A 62 8.21 6.93 -8.22
CA SER A 62 8.98 7.38 -7.06
C SER A 62 10.42 6.89 -7.12
N GLY A 63 11.38 7.81 -6.96
CA GLY A 63 12.77 7.47 -6.69
C GLY A 63 13.02 7.06 -5.24
N ASP A 64 12.07 7.35 -4.35
CA ASP A 64 12.14 7.01 -2.94
C ASP A 64 11.48 5.66 -2.65
N ALA A 65 12.06 4.93 -1.72
CA ALA A 65 11.52 3.66 -1.25
C ALA A 65 10.25 3.82 -0.40
N MET A 66 9.99 5.02 0.13
CA MET A 66 8.78 5.34 0.89
C MET A 66 7.70 5.89 -0.03
N ILE A 67 6.56 5.19 -0.09
CA ILE A 67 5.43 5.57 -0.94
C ILE A 67 4.20 5.84 -0.07
N ASN A 68 3.56 6.98 -0.31
CA ASN A 68 2.31 7.37 0.34
C ASN A 68 1.13 7.03 -0.58
N PHE A 69 0.25 6.15 -0.12
CA PHE A 69 -0.89 5.65 -0.89
C PHE A 69 -2.20 6.41 -0.63
N ARG A 70 -2.20 7.43 0.25
CA ARG A 70 -3.43 8.12 0.67
C ARG A 70 -4.25 8.67 -0.50
N ASN A 71 -3.58 9.32 -1.43
CA ASN A 71 -4.22 10.02 -2.54
C ASN A 71 -4.26 9.21 -3.85
N LEU A 72 -3.77 7.98 -3.84
CA LEU A 72 -3.84 7.13 -5.02
C LEU A 72 -5.24 6.53 -5.16
N PRO A 73 -5.79 6.44 -6.37
CA PRO A 73 -7.12 5.89 -6.59
C PRO A 73 -7.19 4.38 -6.33
N GLY A 74 -8.41 3.88 -6.14
CA GLY A 74 -8.73 2.45 -6.00
C GLY A 74 -8.37 1.86 -4.62
N GLU A 75 -8.97 0.73 -4.26
CA GLU A 75 -8.68 -0.05 -3.06
C GLU A 75 -7.36 -0.83 -3.21
N TYR A 76 -7.05 -1.26 -4.42
CA TYR A 76 -5.86 -2.05 -4.74
C TYR A 76 -4.93 -1.27 -5.66
N ASN A 77 -3.64 -1.31 -5.34
CA ASN A 77 -2.58 -0.81 -6.19
C ASN A 77 -1.49 -1.88 -6.32
N ARG A 78 -0.72 -1.84 -7.39
CA ARG A 78 0.47 -2.67 -7.57
C ARG A 78 1.71 -1.81 -7.53
N VAL A 79 2.77 -2.32 -6.90
CA VAL A 79 4.09 -1.67 -6.87
C VAL A 79 5.08 -2.56 -7.58
N TRP A 80 5.81 -1.96 -8.50
CA TRP A 80 6.87 -2.58 -9.30
C TRP A 80 8.19 -1.88 -9.00
N GLY A 81 9.27 -2.63 -9.04
CA GLY A 81 10.62 -2.06 -9.07
C GLY A 81 11.10 -1.92 -10.52
N ALA A 82 11.81 -0.86 -10.80
CA ALA A 82 12.50 -0.66 -12.07
C ALA A 82 13.96 -0.29 -11.84
N THR A 83 14.83 -0.87 -12.67
CA THR A 83 16.24 -0.51 -12.78
C THR A 83 16.49 0.00 -14.19
N TYR A 84 17.19 1.13 -14.32
CA TYR A 84 17.36 1.78 -15.60
C TYR A 84 18.65 2.60 -15.69
N ILE A 85 19.04 2.87 -16.93
CA ILE A 85 20.10 3.84 -17.31
C ILE A 85 19.44 4.92 -18.16
N GLY A 86 19.92 6.15 -18.07
CA GLY A 86 19.36 7.28 -18.82
C GLY A 86 18.27 8.03 -18.05
N ASN A 87 17.21 8.43 -18.75
CA ASN A 87 16.10 9.21 -18.21
C ASN A 87 14.78 8.47 -18.39
N ILE A 88 13.89 8.60 -17.40
CA ILE A 88 12.55 8.03 -17.46
C ILE A 88 11.73 8.77 -18.52
N GLN A 89 11.06 8.03 -19.38
CA GLN A 89 10.15 8.52 -20.41
C GLN A 89 8.69 8.30 -20.05
N ALA A 90 8.42 7.22 -19.28
CA ALA A 90 7.09 6.88 -18.81
C ALA A 90 6.50 7.96 -17.89
N LYS A 91 5.20 8.19 -18.00
CA LYS A 91 4.45 9.21 -17.24
C LYS A 91 3.26 8.61 -16.53
N VAL A 92 2.76 9.32 -15.53
CA VAL A 92 1.48 9.02 -14.90
C VAL A 92 0.37 9.01 -15.96
N GLY A 93 -0.42 7.96 -15.98
CA GLY A 93 -1.48 7.71 -16.96
C GLY A 93 -1.09 6.74 -18.08
N ASP A 94 0.19 6.48 -18.30
CA ASP A 94 0.65 5.51 -19.30
C ASP A 94 0.37 4.06 -18.84
N LEU A 95 0.29 3.14 -19.81
CA LEU A 95 0.25 1.71 -19.55
C LEU A 95 1.67 1.18 -19.42
N LEU A 96 2.04 0.64 -18.26
CA LEU A 96 3.40 0.26 -17.90
C LEU A 96 4.08 -0.65 -18.95
N PHE A 97 3.36 -1.64 -19.45
CA PHE A 97 3.94 -2.62 -20.40
C PHE A 97 3.72 -2.26 -21.87
N ALA A 98 3.03 -1.16 -22.17
CA ALA A 98 2.86 -0.64 -23.51
C ALA A 98 3.73 0.60 -23.79
N THR A 99 4.42 1.12 -22.77
CA THR A 99 5.24 2.34 -22.87
C THR A 99 6.70 2.01 -22.65
N THR A 100 7.59 2.67 -23.38
CA THR A 100 9.03 2.63 -23.11
C THR A 100 9.31 3.34 -21.79
N PHE A 101 9.83 2.62 -20.79
CA PHE A 101 10.04 3.18 -19.45
C PHE A 101 11.16 4.21 -19.41
N ALA A 102 12.28 3.95 -20.08
CA ALA A 102 13.43 4.85 -20.13
C ALA A 102 13.99 4.98 -21.55
N ASP A 103 14.74 6.06 -21.80
CA ASP A 103 15.35 6.37 -23.11
C ASP A 103 16.55 5.49 -23.44
N SER A 104 17.02 4.69 -22.50
CA SER A 104 18.12 3.74 -22.68
C SER A 104 17.69 2.36 -22.15
N CYS A 105 18.61 1.61 -21.55
CA CYS A 105 18.31 0.28 -21.04
C CYS A 105 17.47 0.36 -19.75
N TYR A 106 16.49 -0.54 -19.61
CA TYR A 106 15.72 -0.69 -18.39
C TYR A 106 15.25 -2.12 -18.19
N SER A 107 14.94 -2.46 -16.95
CA SER A 107 14.29 -3.70 -16.55
C SER A 107 13.24 -3.39 -15.49
N ILE A 108 12.14 -4.13 -15.50
CA ILE A 108 11.06 -4.04 -14.51
C ILE A 108 10.94 -5.39 -13.82
N THR A 109 10.67 -5.42 -12.52
CA THR A 109 10.48 -6.65 -11.75
C THR A 109 9.42 -7.53 -12.39
N LYS A 110 9.62 -8.85 -12.36
CA LYS A 110 8.67 -9.84 -12.93
C LYS A 110 7.38 -9.94 -12.11
N GLN A 111 7.45 -9.56 -10.83
CA GLN A 111 6.32 -9.60 -9.91
C GLN A 111 6.15 -8.23 -9.25
N ALA A 112 4.89 -7.87 -9.04
CA ALA A 112 4.51 -6.71 -8.25
C ALA A 112 4.13 -7.12 -6.83
N ILE A 113 4.21 -6.17 -5.92
CA ILE A 113 3.54 -6.26 -4.64
C ILE A 113 2.17 -5.62 -4.78
N THR A 114 1.12 -6.35 -4.40
CA THR A 114 -0.23 -5.82 -4.33
C THR A 114 -0.44 -5.12 -2.99
N ILE A 115 -0.81 -3.86 -3.02
CA ILE A 115 -1.18 -3.08 -1.85
C ILE A 115 -2.69 -3.02 -1.77
N ARG A 116 -3.24 -3.51 -0.66
CA ARG A 116 -4.64 -3.36 -0.32
C ARG A 116 -4.79 -2.22 0.68
N LYS A 117 -5.53 -1.19 0.29
CA LYS A 117 -5.86 -0.08 1.18
C LYS A 117 -7.13 -0.37 1.96
N ARG A 118 -7.08 -0.18 3.27
CA ARG A 118 -8.22 -0.31 4.15
C ARG A 118 -8.44 0.96 4.94
N ASN A 119 -9.70 1.33 5.07
CA ASN A 119 -10.14 2.35 6.00
C ASN A 119 -11.10 1.67 6.99
N PRO A 120 -10.58 1.08 8.08
CA PRO A 120 -11.43 0.45 9.08
C PRO A 120 -12.34 1.52 9.70
N GLU A 121 -13.64 1.26 9.69
CA GLU A 121 -14.64 2.11 10.33
C GLU A 121 -15.06 1.45 11.64
N GLY A 122 -15.00 2.22 12.73
CA GLY A 122 -15.38 1.75 14.07
C GLY A 122 -16.88 1.45 14.21
N GLY A 123 -17.67 1.84 13.22
CA GLY A 123 -19.11 1.67 13.27
C GLY A 123 -19.77 2.58 14.32
N ARG A 124 -21.04 2.32 14.60
CA ARG A 124 -21.80 3.01 15.63
C ARG A 124 -22.06 2.05 16.82
N LEU A 125 -21.76 2.50 18.01
CA LEU A 125 -22.11 1.78 19.23
C LEU A 125 -23.48 2.25 19.72
N THR A 126 -24.34 1.29 20.02
CA THR A 126 -25.62 1.52 20.65
C THR A 126 -25.86 0.47 21.75
N LEU A 127 -26.73 0.77 22.65
CA LEU A 127 -27.27 -0.20 23.57
C LEU A 127 -28.25 -1.13 22.84
N SER A 128 -28.67 -2.21 23.50
CA SER A 128 -29.55 -3.21 22.88
C SER A 128 -30.93 -2.66 22.49
N ASP A 129 -31.34 -1.53 23.09
CA ASP A 129 -32.57 -0.78 22.79
C ASP A 129 -32.38 0.30 21.72
N GLY A 130 -31.17 0.45 21.16
CA GLY A 130 -30.83 1.45 20.17
C GLY A 130 -30.43 2.82 20.75
N SER A 131 -30.47 3.00 22.07
CA SER A 131 -30.06 4.25 22.73
C SER A 131 -28.53 4.38 22.80
N THR A 132 -28.05 5.59 23.07
CA THR A 132 -26.63 5.90 23.30
C THR A 132 -26.31 6.22 24.75
N ASP A 133 -27.33 6.33 25.58
CA ASP A 133 -27.22 6.68 26.99
C ASP A 133 -27.99 5.70 27.86
N GLN A 134 -27.43 5.35 29.02
CA GLN A 134 -28.10 4.54 30.01
C GLN A 134 -27.78 5.02 31.40
N LEU A 135 -28.86 5.23 32.22
CA LEU A 135 -28.71 5.48 33.63
C LEU A 135 -28.57 4.16 34.37
N LEU A 136 -27.49 3.98 35.10
CA LEU A 136 -27.20 2.79 35.90
C LEU A 136 -27.39 3.10 37.38
N CYS A 137 -28.20 2.29 38.06
CA CYS A 137 -28.37 2.36 39.50
C CYS A 137 -27.55 1.25 40.16
N PHE A 138 -26.67 1.60 41.09
CA PHE A 138 -25.79 0.66 41.79
C PHE A 138 -26.41 0.14 43.09
N THR A 139 -27.69 -0.23 43.08
CA THR A 139 -28.41 -0.66 44.31
C THR A 139 -28.35 -2.15 44.57
N ALA A 140 -28.11 -2.99 43.60
CA ALA A 140 -27.96 -4.44 43.79
C ALA A 140 -27.25 -5.11 42.61
N GLY A 141 -26.02 -5.55 42.84
CA GLY A 141 -25.24 -6.31 41.86
C GLY A 141 -24.41 -5.46 40.89
N VAL A 142 -23.58 -6.10 40.08
CA VAL A 142 -22.79 -5.44 39.06
C VAL A 142 -23.67 -5.21 37.83
N PRO A 143 -23.94 -3.97 37.44
CA PRO A 143 -24.73 -3.70 36.25
C PRO A 143 -24.02 -4.21 35.00
N GLN A 144 -24.76 -4.93 34.16
CA GLN A 144 -24.27 -5.40 32.86
C GLN A 144 -24.87 -4.55 31.74
N ILE A 145 -24.01 -4.01 30.90
CA ILE A 145 -24.42 -3.26 29.72
C ILE A 145 -24.19 -4.15 28.50
N LYS A 146 -25.22 -4.39 27.73
CA LYS A 146 -25.09 -5.06 26.43
C LYS A 146 -24.89 -4.01 25.33
N ILE A 147 -23.67 -3.94 24.81
CA ILE A 147 -23.33 -3.07 23.69
C ILE A 147 -23.54 -3.85 22.40
N VAL A 148 -24.20 -3.22 21.44
CA VAL A 148 -24.36 -3.73 20.08
C VAL A 148 -23.59 -2.83 19.14
N SER A 149 -22.61 -3.41 18.43
CA SER A 149 -21.93 -2.73 17.34
C SER A 149 -22.68 -2.98 16.04
N THR A 150 -23.15 -1.94 15.41
CA THR A 150 -23.71 -2.03 14.06
C THR A 150 -22.67 -1.57 13.06
N THR A 151 -22.30 -2.48 12.16
CA THR A 151 -21.46 -2.28 10.98
C THR A 151 -20.02 -1.88 11.24
N GLY A 152 -19.18 -2.83 11.03
CA GLY A 152 -17.83 -2.63 10.62
C GLY A 152 -17.62 -3.25 9.24
N THR A 153 -16.54 -2.93 8.62
CA THR A 153 -16.05 -3.71 7.48
C THR A 153 -15.80 -5.14 7.97
N GLY A 154 -16.57 -6.09 7.48
CA GLY A 154 -16.52 -7.49 7.96
C GLY A 154 -15.10 -8.04 7.96
N GLY A 155 -14.66 -8.60 9.08
CA GLY A 155 -13.35 -9.20 9.29
C GLY A 155 -12.35 -8.36 10.09
N ASP A 156 -12.72 -7.16 10.54
CA ASP A 156 -11.87 -6.35 11.41
C ASP A 156 -12.08 -6.73 12.90
N ASN A 157 -11.02 -6.64 13.68
CA ASN A 157 -11.10 -6.82 15.13
C ASN A 157 -11.59 -5.53 15.79
N TYR A 158 -12.46 -5.64 16.77
CA TYR A 158 -12.99 -4.52 17.53
C TYR A 158 -12.48 -4.55 18.97
N VAL A 159 -12.12 -3.39 19.47
CA VAL A 159 -11.82 -3.17 20.88
C VAL A 159 -12.72 -2.07 21.39
N TYR A 160 -13.40 -2.31 22.51
CA TYR A 160 -14.19 -1.30 23.19
C TYR A 160 -13.31 -0.57 24.20
N LEU A 161 -13.30 0.76 24.11
CA LEU A 161 -12.60 1.60 25.08
C LEU A 161 -13.62 2.24 26.02
N LEU A 162 -13.44 2.00 27.31
CA LEU A 162 -14.21 2.67 28.36
C LEU A 162 -13.38 3.87 28.86
N THR A 163 -13.97 5.06 28.80
CA THR A 163 -13.36 6.29 29.32
C THR A 163 -14.27 6.89 30.38
N ASP A 164 -13.68 7.61 31.32
CA ASP A 164 -14.41 8.27 32.42
C ASP A 164 -14.98 9.64 32.00
N ARG A 165 -14.38 10.28 30.99
CA ARG A 165 -14.85 11.54 30.39
C ARG A 165 -14.34 11.69 28.95
N LEU A 166 -15.13 12.39 28.15
CA LEU A 166 -14.73 13.01 26.89
C LEU A 166 -14.44 14.48 27.14
#